data_f8b952e99c851d5d4dd1e4e6e2c8b188
#
_entry.id   f8b952e99c851d5d4dd1e4e6e2c8b188
#
_cell.length_a   1.000
_cell.length_b   1.000
_cell.length_c   1.000
_cell.angle_alpha   90.00
_cell.angle_beta   90.00
_cell.angle_gamma   90.00
#
_symmetry.space_group_name_H-M   'P 1'
#
loop_
_entity.id
_entity.type
_entity.pdbx_description
1 polymer ?
#
loop_
_entity_poly.entity_id
_entity_poly.type
_entity_poly.pdbx_seq_one_letter_code
_entity_poly.pdbx_strand_id
1 'polypeptide(L)'
;MDHRHPQHWTARSQTWNHQCAECHSTNLQKNYDLAADRYRTTWSEINVACEACHGAGGKHADWAALPAARRPAGDKGLTVSLAAAATTTWAFDPVSGKPRPSTPASAAAQVEACARCHSRRGPIWSDDGGGRPLGNSHRLALLEEQLYFADGQIKDEVFEYASYTQSRMHAAGVAC
;
A
#
# COMPACT_ATOMS: atom_id res chain seq x y z
N MET A 1 21.00 -4.47 -22.82
CA MET A 1 21.03 -3.04 -22.46
C MET A 1 22.42 -2.76 -21.91
N ASP A 2 23.11 -1.75 -22.43
CA ASP A 2 24.46 -1.36 -22.00
C ASP A 2 24.41 -0.81 -20.55
N HIS A 3 25.48 -1.06 -19.76
CA HIS A 3 25.53 -0.63 -18.34
C HIS A 3 25.47 0.89 -18.15
N ARG A 4 25.72 1.68 -19.19
CA ARG A 4 25.60 3.14 -19.19
C ARG A 4 24.20 3.65 -19.51
N HIS A 5 23.28 2.75 -19.89
CA HIS A 5 21.91 3.15 -20.19
C HIS A 5 21.19 3.59 -18.91
N PRO A 6 20.43 4.69 -18.91
CA PRO A 6 19.74 5.20 -17.72
C PRO A 6 18.79 4.19 -17.05
N GLN A 7 18.24 3.25 -17.80
CA GLN A 7 17.36 2.19 -17.29
C GLN A 7 18.10 0.87 -16.98
N HIS A 8 19.41 0.84 -17.04
CA HIS A 8 20.15 -0.34 -16.61
C HIS A 8 20.03 -0.50 -15.08
N TRP A 9 19.93 -1.74 -14.61
CA TRP A 9 19.72 -2.03 -13.19
C TRP A 9 20.80 -1.46 -12.25
N THR A 10 22.00 -1.17 -12.77
CA THR A 10 23.07 -0.48 -12.03
C THR A 10 23.00 1.03 -12.13
N ALA A 11 22.08 1.58 -12.93
CA ALA A 11 21.92 3.02 -13.05
C ALA A 11 21.41 3.60 -11.71
N ARG A 12 21.77 4.85 -11.45
CA ARG A 12 21.47 5.54 -10.18
C ARG A 12 19.99 5.51 -9.79
N SER A 13 19.10 5.70 -10.78
CA SER A 13 17.65 5.67 -10.57
C SER A 13 17.07 4.26 -10.43
N GLN A 14 17.86 3.22 -10.76
CA GLN A 14 17.43 1.82 -10.74
C GLN A 14 18.04 1.03 -9.57
N THR A 15 18.77 1.70 -8.69
CA THR A 15 19.35 1.04 -7.51
C THR A 15 18.26 0.53 -6.58
N TRP A 16 18.52 -0.56 -5.89
CA TRP A 16 17.62 -1.16 -4.91
C TRP A 16 17.08 -0.15 -3.91
N ASN A 17 17.95 0.72 -3.37
CA ASN A 17 17.59 1.75 -2.40
C ASN A 17 16.55 2.75 -2.91
N HIS A 18 16.55 3.03 -4.22
CA HIS A 18 15.66 4.00 -4.84
C HIS A 18 14.34 3.37 -5.30
N GLN A 19 14.42 2.23 -6.00
CA GLN A 19 13.27 1.62 -6.67
C GLN A 19 12.63 0.47 -5.87
N CYS A 20 13.43 -0.51 -5.45
CA CYS A 20 12.87 -1.79 -4.99
C CYS A 20 12.58 -1.82 -3.49
N ALA A 21 13.46 -1.19 -2.70
CA ALA A 21 13.49 -1.32 -1.25
C ALA A 21 12.17 -0.91 -0.59
N GLU A 22 11.48 0.08 -1.13
CA GLU A 22 10.26 0.62 -0.53
C GLU A 22 9.09 -0.38 -0.53
N CYS A 23 9.02 -1.24 -1.56
CA CYS A 23 8.04 -2.32 -1.64
C CYS A 23 8.56 -3.65 -1.08
N HIS A 24 9.88 -3.82 -0.95
CA HIS A 24 10.53 -5.07 -0.55
C HIS A 24 11.20 -5.00 0.83
N SER A 25 10.81 -4.04 1.66
CA SER A 25 11.24 -3.95 3.06
C SER A 25 10.17 -3.30 3.92
N THR A 26 10.31 -3.41 5.22
CA THR A 26 9.41 -2.81 6.19
C THR A 26 10.08 -1.63 6.87
N ASN A 27 9.36 -0.52 7.01
CA ASN A 27 9.83 0.70 7.66
C ASN A 27 11.15 1.24 7.06
N LEU A 28 11.18 1.37 5.74
CA LEU A 28 12.34 1.83 5.00
C LEU A 28 12.67 3.30 5.31
N GLN A 29 13.95 3.54 5.60
CA GLN A 29 14.54 4.89 5.64
C GLN A 29 15.62 4.96 4.58
N LYS A 30 15.40 5.68 3.49
CA LYS A 30 16.34 5.77 2.36
C LYS A 30 17.66 6.43 2.78
N ASN A 31 17.60 7.47 3.61
CA ASN A 31 18.75 8.19 4.15
C ASN A 31 19.78 8.54 3.05
N TYR A 32 19.31 9.15 1.96
CA TYR A 32 20.19 9.59 0.90
C TYR A 32 20.96 10.85 1.33
N ASP A 33 22.28 10.74 1.26
CA ASP A 33 23.22 11.85 1.53
C ASP A 33 23.58 12.52 0.20
N LEU A 34 23.01 13.69 -0.04
CA LEU A 34 23.21 14.43 -1.30
C LEU A 34 24.67 14.89 -1.48
N ALA A 35 25.35 15.27 -0.39
CA ALA A 35 26.73 15.73 -0.47
C ALA A 35 27.71 14.61 -0.77
N ALA A 36 27.48 13.45 -0.19
CA ALA A 36 28.31 12.26 -0.42
C ALA A 36 27.83 11.40 -1.59
N ASP A 37 26.70 11.74 -2.21
CA ASP A 37 26.04 11.01 -3.30
C ASP A 37 25.88 9.50 -3.01
N ARG A 38 25.37 9.19 -1.83
CA ARG A 38 25.21 7.79 -1.39
C ARG A 38 24.02 7.59 -0.47
N TYR A 39 23.53 6.36 -0.44
CA TYR A 39 22.51 5.90 0.47
C TYR A 39 23.13 5.34 1.77
N ARG A 40 22.45 5.59 2.88
CA ARG A 40 22.67 4.94 4.18
C ARG A 40 21.38 4.26 4.63
N THR A 41 20.76 3.54 3.72
CA THR A 41 19.42 2.95 3.87
C THR A 41 19.36 2.01 5.06
N THR A 42 18.31 2.16 5.84
CA THR A 42 17.96 1.28 6.95
C THR A 42 16.52 0.81 6.84
N TRP A 43 16.19 -0.27 7.47
CA TRP A 43 14.86 -0.88 7.51
C TRP A 43 14.68 -1.67 8.81
N SER A 44 13.43 -1.96 9.18
CA SER A 44 13.16 -2.86 10.31
C SER A 44 13.32 -4.32 9.89
N GLU A 45 12.78 -4.68 8.72
CA GLU A 45 12.90 -6.01 8.13
C GLU A 45 13.09 -5.92 6.61
N ILE A 46 13.85 -6.86 6.06
CA ILE A 46 14.15 -6.90 4.60
C ILE A 46 12.96 -7.40 3.76
N ASN A 47 11.90 -7.85 4.38
CA ASN A 47 10.68 -8.33 3.73
C ASN A 47 9.49 -7.43 4.09
N VAL A 48 8.37 -7.68 3.42
CA VAL A 48 7.07 -7.12 3.77
C VAL A 48 6.56 -7.86 5.01
N ALA A 49 6.84 -7.32 6.17
CA ALA A 49 6.38 -7.84 7.46
C ALA A 49 4.99 -7.30 7.83
N CYS A 50 4.45 -7.76 8.94
CA CYS A 50 3.12 -7.36 9.43
C CYS A 50 2.98 -5.83 9.55
N GLU A 51 4.03 -5.16 10.00
CA GLU A 51 4.04 -3.70 10.20
C GLU A 51 3.94 -2.90 8.89
N ALA A 52 4.34 -3.47 7.75
CA ALA A 52 4.19 -2.80 6.46
C ALA A 52 2.73 -2.49 6.11
N CYS A 53 1.79 -3.35 6.56
CA CYS A 53 0.35 -3.19 6.34
C CYS A 53 -0.39 -2.68 7.58
N HIS A 54 0.03 -3.11 8.78
CA HIS A 54 -0.67 -2.86 10.03
C HIS A 54 -0.09 -1.70 10.85
N GLY A 55 1.00 -1.08 10.40
CA GLY A 55 1.74 -0.08 11.16
C GLY A 55 2.48 -0.69 12.36
N ALA A 56 3.00 0.17 13.23
CA ALA A 56 3.83 -0.24 14.37
C ALA A 56 3.12 -1.26 15.29
N GLY A 57 3.73 -2.42 15.49
CA GLY A 57 3.15 -3.60 16.14
C GLY A 57 3.37 -3.70 17.64
N GLY A 58 4.08 -2.77 18.30
CA GLY A 58 4.42 -2.86 19.71
C GLY A 58 3.20 -3.04 20.63
N LYS A 59 2.16 -2.23 20.45
CA LYS A 59 0.92 -2.36 21.24
C LYS A 59 0.19 -3.68 20.98
N HIS A 60 0.28 -4.21 19.76
CA HIS A 60 -0.28 -5.53 19.44
C HIS A 60 0.51 -6.65 20.14
N ALA A 61 1.82 -6.56 20.19
CA ALA A 61 2.66 -7.52 20.92
C ALA A 61 2.33 -7.51 22.43
N ASP A 62 2.17 -6.33 23.03
CA ASP A 62 1.75 -6.18 24.43
C ASP A 62 0.37 -6.81 24.66
N TRP A 63 -0.59 -6.53 23.79
CA TRP A 63 -1.92 -7.14 23.83
C TRP A 63 -1.86 -8.66 23.70
N ALA A 64 -1.04 -9.19 22.80
CA ALA A 64 -0.89 -10.63 22.57
C ALA A 64 -0.22 -11.35 23.74
N ALA A 65 0.66 -10.68 24.47
CA ALA A 65 1.32 -11.21 25.66
C ALA A 65 0.36 -11.40 26.86
N LEU A 66 -0.78 -10.73 26.86
CA LEU A 66 -1.78 -10.91 27.91
C LEU A 66 -2.41 -12.31 27.87
N PRO A 67 -2.74 -12.92 29.02
CA PRO A 67 -3.58 -14.10 29.07
C PRO A 67 -4.88 -13.90 28.29
N ALA A 68 -5.35 -14.89 27.55
CA ALA A 68 -6.51 -14.76 26.67
C ALA A 68 -7.74 -14.13 27.34
N ALA A 69 -8.00 -14.50 28.60
CA ALA A 69 -9.12 -13.96 29.38
C ALA A 69 -8.98 -12.46 29.77
N ARG A 70 -7.78 -11.89 29.62
CA ARG A 70 -7.49 -10.49 29.94
C ARG A 70 -7.31 -9.61 28.69
N ARG A 71 -7.36 -10.18 27.50
CA ARG A 71 -7.21 -9.43 26.24
C ARG A 71 -8.43 -8.56 26.01
N PRO A 72 -8.29 -7.23 25.97
CA PRO A 72 -9.42 -6.37 25.65
C PRO A 72 -9.91 -6.65 24.21
N ALA A 73 -11.23 -6.56 24.03
CA ALA A 73 -11.82 -6.58 22.70
C ALA A 73 -11.51 -5.26 21.97
N GLY A 74 -11.59 -5.28 20.62
CA GLY A 74 -11.39 -4.09 19.79
C GLY A 74 -10.31 -4.29 18.74
N ASP A 75 -9.47 -3.28 18.53
CA ASP A 75 -8.43 -3.23 17.50
C ASP A 75 -7.22 -4.14 17.77
N LYS A 76 -7.21 -4.79 18.93
CA LYS A 76 -6.11 -5.68 19.37
C LYS A 76 -4.74 -4.96 19.41
N GLY A 77 -4.74 -3.64 19.59
CA GLY A 77 -3.52 -2.82 19.57
C GLY A 77 -2.92 -2.57 18.19
N LEU A 78 -3.64 -2.90 17.12
CA LEU A 78 -3.20 -2.62 15.74
C LEU A 78 -3.48 -1.16 15.38
N THR A 79 -2.52 -0.49 14.75
CA THR A 79 -2.69 0.88 14.26
C THR A 79 -3.61 0.91 13.04
N VAL A 80 -3.51 -0.10 12.18
CA VAL A 80 -4.35 -0.27 10.99
C VAL A 80 -5.10 -1.58 11.09
N SER A 81 -6.42 -1.52 11.15
CA SER A 81 -7.29 -2.69 11.11
C SER A 81 -7.82 -2.89 9.69
N LEU A 82 -7.57 -4.06 9.14
CA LEU A 82 -8.11 -4.48 7.84
C LEU A 82 -9.37 -5.35 8.00
N ALA A 83 -9.85 -5.53 9.24
CA ALA A 83 -10.93 -6.45 9.57
C ALA A 83 -12.31 -6.02 9.04
N ALA A 84 -12.54 -4.73 8.78
CA ALA A 84 -13.82 -4.24 8.28
C ALA A 84 -14.21 -4.87 6.94
N ALA A 85 -13.26 -5.12 6.06
CA ALA A 85 -13.50 -5.79 4.78
C ALA A 85 -13.81 -7.29 4.94
N ALA A 86 -13.24 -7.93 5.97
CA ALA A 86 -13.40 -9.37 6.20
C ALA A 86 -14.77 -9.75 6.80
N THR A 87 -15.50 -8.81 7.38
CA THR A 87 -16.80 -9.07 8.03
C THR A 87 -18.01 -8.75 7.15
N THR A 88 -17.80 -8.12 6.01
CA THR A 88 -18.88 -7.80 5.07
C THR A 88 -19.27 -9.04 4.29
N THR A 89 -20.53 -9.45 4.40
CA THR A 89 -21.13 -10.47 3.55
C THR A 89 -21.85 -9.85 2.36
N TRP A 90 -21.89 -10.56 1.26
CA TRP A 90 -22.51 -10.08 0.03
C TRP A 90 -23.72 -10.94 -0.29
N ALA A 91 -24.85 -10.32 -0.57
CA ALA A 91 -26.07 -11.01 -1.01
C ALA A 91 -26.53 -10.45 -2.36
N PHE A 92 -27.08 -11.31 -3.20
CA PHE A 92 -27.68 -10.89 -4.46
C PHE A 92 -28.97 -10.09 -4.20
N ASP A 93 -29.04 -8.90 -4.75
CA ASP A 93 -30.25 -8.06 -4.73
C ASP A 93 -31.04 -8.31 -6.01
N PRO A 94 -32.21 -8.98 -5.96
CA PRO A 94 -32.99 -9.31 -7.14
C PRO A 94 -33.60 -8.07 -7.85
N VAL A 95 -33.72 -6.94 -7.15
CA VAL A 95 -34.28 -5.71 -7.72
C VAL A 95 -33.25 -5.02 -8.62
N SER A 96 -32.03 -4.87 -8.16
CA SER A 96 -30.95 -4.24 -8.95
C SER A 96 -30.18 -5.23 -9.84
N GLY A 97 -30.36 -6.54 -9.65
CA GLY A 97 -29.59 -7.58 -10.33
C GLY A 97 -28.11 -7.59 -9.97
N LYS A 98 -27.73 -7.05 -8.82
CA LYS A 98 -26.33 -6.88 -8.40
C LYS A 98 -26.11 -7.39 -6.98
N PRO A 99 -24.91 -7.89 -6.64
CA PRO A 99 -24.54 -8.12 -5.25
C PRO A 99 -24.53 -6.83 -4.46
N ARG A 100 -25.04 -6.87 -3.23
CA ARG A 100 -24.99 -5.79 -2.26
C ARG A 100 -24.30 -6.22 -0.97
N PRO A 101 -23.48 -5.37 -0.38
CA PRO A 101 -22.87 -5.67 0.91
C PRO A 101 -23.88 -5.56 2.04
N SER A 102 -23.73 -6.40 3.07
CA SER A 102 -24.57 -6.40 4.28
C SER A 102 -24.45 -5.12 5.11
N THR A 103 -23.29 -4.46 5.00
CA THR A 103 -22.99 -3.16 5.60
C THR A 103 -22.34 -2.28 4.55
N PRO A 104 -22.45 -0.93 4.63
CA PRO A 104 -21.66 -0.07 3.76
C PRO A 104 -20.19 -0.45 3.89
N ALA A 105 -19.64 -1.08 2.83
CA ALA A 105 -18.27 -1.54 2.86
C ALA A 105 -17.35 -0.33 2.73
N SER A 106 -16.49 -0.14 3.73
CA SER A 106 -15.37 0.78 3.62
C SER A 106 -14.10 -0.04 3.40
N ALA A 107 -13.74 -0.21 2.15
CA ALA A 107 -12.47 -0.83 1.77
C ALA A 107 -11.28 0.15 1.87
N ALA A 108 -11.53 1.41 2.21
CA ALA A 108 -10.55 2.48 2.13
C ALA A 108 -9.22 2.15 2.84
N ALA A 109 -9.28 1.71 4.09
CA ALA A 109 -8.05 1.40 4.84
C ALA A 109 -7.23 0.26 4.20
N GLN A 110 -7.90 -0.76 3.64
CA GLN A 110 -7.22 -1.86 2.97
C GLN A 110 -6.64 -1.42 1.63
N VAL A 111 -7.41 -0.70 0.82
CA VAL A 111 -6.95 -0.17 -0.46
C VAL A 111 -5.75 0.76 -0.28
N GLU A 112 -5.80 1.66 0.70
CA GLU A 112 -4.70 2.56 1.04
C GLU A 112 -3.44 1.80 1.52
N ALA A 113 -3.60 0.75 2.30
CA ALA A 113 -2.49 -0.09 2.74
C ALA A 113 -1.83 -0.82 1.55
N CYS A 114 -2.64 -1.43 0.67
CA CYS A 114 -2.14 -2.13 -0.53
C CYS A 114 -1.48 -1.17 -1.52
N ALA A 115 -2.05 0.02 -1.69
CA ALA A 115 -1.57 1.04 -2.63
C ALA A 115 -0.15 1.53 -2.33
N ARG A 116 0.34 1.38 -1.10
CA ARG A 116 1.74 1.71 -0.75
C ARG A 116 2.75 0.98 -1.62
N CYS A 117 2.44 -0.23 -2.04
CA CYS A 117 3.28 -1.04 -2.92
C CYS A 117 2.64 -1.21 -4.32
N HIS A 118 1.31 -1.31 -4.40
CA HIS A 118 0.58 -1.63 -5.62
C HIS A 118 0.06 -0.40 -6.37
N SER A 119 0.79 0.74 -6.31
CA SER A 119 0.50 1.93 -7.11
C SER A 119 1.73 2.52 -7.78
N ARG A 120 1.55 3.13 -8.94
CA ARG A 120 2.57 3.98 -9.55
C ARG A 120 2.61 5.30 -8.80
N ARG A 121 3.68 5.53 -8.05
CA ARG A 121 3.80 6.64 -7.12
C ARG A 121 5.24 7.08 -6.90
N GLY A 122 5.40 8.29 -6.38
CA GLY A 122 6.67 8.78 -5.87
C GLY A 122 6.51 9.26 -4.43
N PRO A 123 7.41 8.90 -3.51
CA PRO A 123 7.36 9.41 -2.14
C PRO A 123 7.65 10.92 -2.11
N ILE A 124 6.87 11.66 -1.31
CA ILE A 124 7.07 13.09 -1.04
C ILE A 124 7.85 13.24 0.28
N TRP A 125 7.45 12.47 1.30
CA TRP A 125 8.13 12.35 2.58
C TRP A 125 8.06 10.94 3.14
N SER A 126 8.89 10.71 4.15
CA SER A 126 8.88 9.44 4.88
C SER A 126 7.51 9.19 5.50
N ASP A 127 7.04 7.97 5.37
CA ASP A 127 5.78 7.51 5.91
C ASP A 127 6.04 6.46 6.99
N ASP A 128 5.36 6.60 8.12
CA ASP A 128 5.42 5.67 9.24
C ASP A 128 4.55 4.40 9.06
N GLY A 129 3.99 4.22 7.87
CA GLY A 129 3.21 3.03 7.51
C GLY A 129 1.81 2.97 8.12
N GLY A 130 1.39 3.96 8.89
CA GLY A 130 0.26 3.81 9.80
C GLY A 130 -1.07 4.41 9.35
N GLY A 131 -1.84 3.76 8.47
CA GLY A 131 -3.29 4.05 8.32
C GLY A 131 -3.69 5.44 7.81
N ARG A 132 -2.73 6.24 7.36
CA ARG A 132 -3.00 7.52 6.72
C ARG A 132 -3.28 7.35 5.24
N PRO A 133 -4.10 8.22 4.63
CA PRO A 133 -4.28 8.24 3.19
C PRO A 133 -2.93 8.32 2.45
N LEU A 134 -2.74 7.50 1.43
CA LEU A 134 -1.50 7.41 0.66
C LEU A 134 -1.09 8.77 0.09
N GLY A 135 -2.07 9.57 -0.36
CA GLY A 135 -1.83 10.91 -0.89
C GLY A 135 -1.21 11.91 0.09
N ASN A 136 -1.18 11.59 1.39
CA ASN A 136 -0.53 12.45 2.39
C ASN A 136 1.01 12.36 2.34
N SER A 137 1.55 11.26 1.84
CA SER A 137 3.00 11.00 1.81
C SER A 137 3.54 10.69 0.42
N HIS A 138 2.66 10.38 -0.53
CA HIS A 138 3.05 9.98 -1.88
C HIS A 138 2.27 10.77 -2.94
N ARG A 139 2.96 11.12 -4.02
CA ARG A 139 2.34 11.60 -5.25
C ARG A 139 1.96 10.40 -6.10
N LEU A 140 0.69 10.13 -6.23
CA LEU A 140 0.16 9.13 -7.14
C LEU A 140 0.26 9.61 -8.60
N ALA A 141 0.62 8.72 -9.51
CA ALA A 141 0.48 8.96 -10.93
C ALA A 141 -1.01 9.00 -11.29
N LEU A 142 -1.39 9.98 -12.11
CA LEU A 142 -2.72 10.11 -12.67
C LEU A 142 -2.82 9.35 -14.01
N LEU A 143 -3.93 9.49 -14.70
CA LEU A 143 -4.16 8.93 -16.03
C LEU A 143 -3.35 9.71 -17.09
N GLU A 144 -2.04 9.61 -16.99
CA GLU A 144 -1.11 10.31 -17.88
C GLU A 144 -0.96 9.54 -19.20
N GLU A 145 -0.86 10.24 -20.32
CA GLU A 145 -0.79 9.68 -21.67
C GLU A 145 0.31 8.62 -21.85
N GLN A 146 1.43 8.76 -21.14
CA GLN A 146 2.52 7.79 -21.22
C GLN A 146 2.26 6.52 -20.43
N LEU A 147 1.38 6.56 -19.44
CA LEU A 147 1.07 5.47 -18.53
C LEU A 147 -0.21 4.74 -18.90
N TYR A 148 -1.15 5.42 -19.56
CA TYR A 148 -2.47 4.90 -19.90
C TYR A 148 -2.84 5.22 -21.33
N PHE A 149 -3.67 4.38 -21.93
CA PHE A 149 -4.39 4.70 -23.16
C PHE A 149 -5.54 5.65 -22.86
N ALA A 150 -6.06 6.31 -23.89
CA ALA A 150 -7.15 7.29 -23.76
C ALA A 150 -8.45 6.70 -23.15
N ASP A 151 -8.65 5.39 -23.26
CA ASP A 151 -9.78 4.65 -22.69
C ASP A 151 -9.54 4.19 -21.23
N GLY A 152 -8.39 4.55 -20.64
CA GLY A 152 -8.03 4.18 -19.27
C GLY A 152 -7.35 2.82 -19.11
N GLN A 153 -7.11 2.09 -20.20
CA GLN A 153 -6.35 0.86 -20.14
C GLN A 153 -4.88 1.13 -19.86
N ILE A 154 -4.24 0.18 -19.17
CA ILE A 154 -2.81 0.25 -18.80
C ILE A 154 -1.96 0.17 -20.08
N LYS A 155 -1.00 1.09 -20.20
CA LYS A 155 -0.03 1.16 -21.29
C LYS A 155 1.40 0.86 -20.82
N ASP A 156 1.74 1.24 -19.60
CA ASP A 156 3.04 1.00 -18.96
C ASP A 156 2.84 0.43 -17.55
N GLU A 157 3.90 0.08 -16.84
CA GLU A 157 3.86 -0.46 -15.49
C GLU A 157 3.29 0.56 -14.51
N VAL A 158 2.04 0.39 -14.10
CA VAL A 158 1.31 1.30 -13.19
C VAL A 158 0.71 0.60 -11.99
N PHE A 159 0.87 -0.72 -11.93
CA PHE A 159 0.32 -1.60 -10.90
C PHE A 159 -1.22 -1.56 -10.84
N GLU A 160 -1.81 -2.17 -9.84
CA GLU A 160 -3.26 -2.43 -9.79
C GLU A 160 -4.09 -1.25 -9.30
N TYR A 161 -3.53 -0.38 -8.45
CA TYR A 161 -4.29 0.62 -7.69
C TYR A 161 -5.18 1.52 -8.56
N ALA A 162 -4.61 2.16 -9.59
CA ALA A 162 -5.36 3.11 -10.40
C ALA A 162 -6.45 2.43 -11.24
N SER A 163 -6.18 1.26 -11.80
CA SER A 163 -7.20 0.47 -12.53
C SER A 163 -8.29 -0.04 -11.59
N TYR A 164 -7.90 -0.48 -10.39
CA TYR A 164 -8.84 -0.96 -9.40
C TYR A 164 -9.77 0.15 -8.91
N THR A 165 -9.25 1.34 -8.58
CA THR A 165 -10.06 2.47 -8.10
C THR A 165 -11.05 3.01 -9.12
N GLN A 166 -10.82 2.78 -10.41
CA GLN A 166 -11.75 3.09 -11.50
C GLN A 166 -12.81 2.00 -11.73
N SER A 167 -12.65 0.84 -11.09
CA SER A 167 -13.50 -0.32 -11.33
C SER A 167 -14.87 -0.19 -10.66
N ARG A 168 -15.85 -0.92 -11.21
CA ARG A 168 -17.16 -1.08 -10.57
C ARG A 168 -17.06 -1.86 -9.26
N MET A 169 -16.04 -2.69 -9.08
CA MET A 169 -15.79 -3.41 -7.83
C MET A 169 -15.45 -2.43 -6.70
N HIS A 170 -14.51 -1.52 -6.94
CA HIS A 170 -14.18 -0.48 -5.98
C HIS A 170 -15.40 0.41 -5.66
N ALA A 171 -16.14 0.85 -6.69
CA ALA A 171 -17.35 1.64 -6.50
C ALA A 171 -18.45 0.91 -5.71
N ALA A 172 -18.47 -0.43 -5.76
CA ALA A 172 -19.36 -1.27 -4.97
C ALA A 172 -18.84 -1.57 -3.55
N GLY A 173 -17.62 -1.09 -3.20
CA GLY A 173 -17.03 -1.30 -1.88
C GLY A 173 -16.31 -2.64 -1.70
N VAL A 174 -16.00 -3.34 -2.79
CA VAL A 174 -15.12 -4.52 -2.73
C VAL A 174 -13.71 -4.06 -2.35
N ALA A 175 -13.03 -4.81 -1.51
CA ALA A 175 -11.64 -4.57 -1.13
C ALA A 175 -10.65 -5.34 -2.02
N CYS A 176 -9.38 -5.01 -1.92
CA CYS A 176 -8.29 -5.77 -2.54
C CYS A 176 -8.16 -7.19 -1.98
#